data_6ca543f8f3572c0c24f6f040d88e2f7c
#
_entry.id   6ca543f8f3572c0c24f6f040d88e2f7c
#
_cell.length_a   1.000
_cell.length_b   1.000
_cell.length_c   1.000
_cell.angle_alpha   90.00
_cell.angle_beta   90.00
_cell.angle_gamma   90.00
#
_symmetry.space_group_name_H-M   'P 1'
#
loop_
_entity.id
_entity.type
_entity.pdbx_description
1 polymer ?
#
loop_
_entity_poly.entity_id
_entity_poly.type
_entity_poly.pdbx_seq_one_letter_code
_entity_poly.pdbx_strand_id
1 'polypeptide(L)'
;QPVTINEPSVADSIEILKGIRRYYEDYHGVKISDEMCAEAVKMSERYITDRFLPDKAIDLIDEACSDVNLKDKNIVRRAELQKDLDDLKFERETLMSADAPNGEELTDEALDKRYERIAELRSKEMQREQELASLELEGVPELTIDNLARIIELWTKIPASSIREDEFERLAELDKRLKAHIVGQDEAVNAVCAAIKRSRVGLKAKRKPTSFI
;
A
#
# COMPACT_ATOMS: atom_id res chain seq x y z
N GLN A 1 24.29 19.41 25.61
CA GLN A 1 22.94 19.94 25.84
C GLN A 1 21.94 18.93 25.24
N PRO A 2 20.96 18.43 26.01
CA PRO A 2 19.94 17.57 25.47
C PRO A 2 19.05 18.38 24.52
N VAL A 3 18.75 17.80 23.34
CA VAL A 3 17.78 18.35 22.38
C VAL A 3 16.55 17.47 22.46
N THR A 4 15.43 18.04 22.84
CA THR A 4 14.15 17.32 22.90
C THR A 4 13.47 17.40 21.54
N ILE A 5 13.18 16.24 20.94
CA ILE A 5 12.40 16.12 19.71
C ILE A 5 11.00 15.68 20.11
N ASN A 6 10.00 16.49 19.81
CA ASN A 6 8.60 16.17 20.06
C ASN A 6 8.00 15.38 18.89
N GLU A 7 6.96 14.60 19.17
CA GLU A 7 6.15 13.96 18.14
C GLU A 7 5.54 15.01 17.19
N PRO A 8 5.66 14.86 15.86
CA PRO A 8 5.04 15.78 14.91
C PRO A 8 3.52 15.75 14.99
N SER A 9 2.89 16.86 14.61
CA SER A 9 1.43 16.90 14.51
C SER A 9 0.91 15.99 13.38
N VAL A 10 -0.39 15.68 13.41
CA VAL A 10 -1.07 14.95 12.33
C VAL A 10 -0.85 15.64 10.97
N ALA A 11 -0.96 16.98 10.94
CA ALA A 11 -0.76 17.75 9.71
C ALA A 11 0.69 17.63 9.19
N ASP A 12 1.67 17.79 10.06
CA ASP A 12 3.08 17.64 9.70
C ASP A 12 3.40 16.22 9.23
N SER A 13 2.83 15.21 9.89
CA SER A 13 3.01 13.80 9.52
C SER A 13 2.43 13.48 8.15
N ILE A 14 1.30 14.09 7.76
CA ILE A 14 0.73 13.96 6.42
C ILE A 14 1.70 14.52 5.37
N GLU A 15 2.27 15.70 5.61
CA GLU A 15 3.22 16.30 4.67
C GLU A 15 4.52 15.49 4.58
N ILE A 16 4.98 14.91 5.68
CA ILE A 16 6.12 13.98 5.69
C ILE A 16 5.82 12.77 4.81
N LEU A 17 4.66 12.12 4.99
CA LEU A 17 4.26 10.95 4.21
C LEU A 17 4.17 11.28 2.71
N LYS A 18 3.57 12.40 2.34
CA LYS A 18 3.53 12.85 0.94
C LYS A 18 4.92 13.06 0.35
N GLY A 19 5.86 13.54 1.16
CA GLY A 19 7.25 13.75 0.73
C GLY A 19 8.00 12.45 0.43
N ILE A 20 7.74 11.40 1.20
CA ILE A 20 8.45 10.12 1.09
C ILE A 20 7.70 9.06 0.25
N ARG A 21 6.41 9.28 -0.07
CA ARG A 21 5.55 8.26 -0.73
C ARG A 21 6.15 7.65 -1.98
N ARG A 22 6.87 8.45 -2.80
CA ARG A 22 7.47 7.98 -4.05
C ARG A 22 8.43 6.82 -3.85
N TYR A 23 9.17 6.80 -2.73
CA TYR A 23 10.06 5.68 -2.41
C TYR A 23 9.29 4.38 -2.21
N TYR A 24 8.11 4.45 -1.58
CA TYR A 24 7.25 3.29 -1.36
C TYR A 24 6.50 2.89 -2.63
N GLU A 25 6.06 3.86 -3.44
CA GLU A 25 5.45 3.61 -4.76
C GLU A 25 6.42 2.86 -5.67
N ASP A 26 7.66 3.34 -5.77
CA ASP A 26 8.70 2.73 -6.61
C ASP A 26 9.11 1.35 -6.09
N TYR A 27 9.21 1.19 -4.77
CA TYR A 27 9.64 -0.07 -4.16
C TYR A 27 8.58 -1.17 -4.26
N HIS A 28 7.32 -0.84 -3.99
CA HIS A 28 6.23 -1.82 -3.97
C HIS A 28 5.48 -1.94 -5.31
N GLY A 29 5.66 -1.01 -6.24
CA GLY A 29 4.91 -0.96 -7.48
C GLY A 29 3.43 -0.66 -7.27
N VAL A 30 3.08 0.12 -6.24
CA VAL A 30 1.70 0.46 -5.82
C VAL A 30 1.57 1.98 -5.78
N LYS A 31 0.52 2.54 -6.36
CA LYS A 31 0.28 3.97 -6.36
C LYS A 31 -0.39 4.41 -5.06
N ILE A 32 0.10 5.51 -4.46
CA ILE A 32 -0.38 6.07 -3.21
C ILE A 32 -0.90 7.48 -3.45
N SER A 33 -2.20 7.72 -3.27
CA SER A 33 -2.77 9.07 -3.40
C SER A 33 -2.47 9.94 -2.17
N ASP A 34 -2.57 11.27 -2.32
CA ASP A 34 -2.48 12.21 -1.19
C ASP A 34 -3.53 11.95 -0.12
N GLU A 35 -4.71 11.49 -0.55
CA GLU A 35 -5.79 11.11 0.33
C GLU A 35 -5.42 9.89 1.17
N MET A 36 -4.79 8.89 0.57
CA MET A 36 -4.33 7.70 1.30
C MET A 36 -3.23 8.04 2.32
N CYS A 37 -2.33 8.97 2.02
CA CYS A 37 -1.37 9.47 3.00
C CYS A 37 -2.08 10.10 4.21
N ALA A 38 -3.11 10.92 3.97
CA ALA A 38 -3.87 11.55 5.03
C ALA A 38 -4.67 10.53 5.87
N GLU A 39 -5.31 9.56 5.21
CA GLU A 39 -6.05 8.50 5.90
C GLU A 39 -5.12 7.57 6.70
N ALA A 40 -3.95 7.21 6.18
CA ALA A 40 -2.98 6.40 6.90
C ALA A 40 -2.54 7.06 8.22
N VAL A 41 -2.27 8.37 8.21
CA VAL A 41 -1.92 9.11 9.44
C VAL A 41 -3.09 9.15 10.42
N LYS A 42 -4.30 9.48 9.98
CA LYS A 42 -5.49 9.54 10.84
C LYS A 42 -5.83 8.18 11.45
N MET A 43 -5.79 7.13 10.63
CA MET A 43 -6.08 5.77 11.07
C MET A 43 -5.01 5.26 12.02
N SER A 44 -3.72 5.50 11.74
CA SER A 44 -2.63 5.10 12.63
C SER A 44 -2.70 5.85 13.97
N GLU A 45 -3.01 7.15 13.98
CA GLU A 45 -3.18 7.91 15.23
C GLU A 45 -4.34 7.36 16.08
N ARG A 46 -5.40 6.94 15.43
CA ARG A 46 -6.63 6.49 16.08
C ARG A 46 -6.54 5.07 16.64
N TYR A 47 -5.95 4.15 15.88
CA TYR A 47 -6.00 2.71 16.18
C TYR A 47 -4.67 2.14 16.70
N ILE A 48 -3.54 2.78 16.38
CA ILE A 48 -2.20 2.33 16.79
C ILE A 48 -1.72 3.22 17.95
N THR A 49 -1.73 2.68 19.17
CA THR A 49 -1.46 3.45 20.40
C THR A 49 -0.08 3.19 21.00
N ASP A 50 0.62 2.17 20.54
CA ASP A 50 1.91 1.71 21.05
C ASP A 50 3.13 2.33 20.35
N ARG A 51 2.89 3.16 19.32
CA ARG A 51 3.93 3.82 18.53
C ARG A 51 3.59 5.30 18.30
N PHE A 52 4.59 6.06 17.87
CA PHE A 52 4.48 7.51 17.64
C PHE A 52 4.39 7.85 16.15
N LEU A 53 3.85 9.03 15.83
CA LEU A 53 3.92 9.61 14.49
C LEU A 53 5.34 10.14 14.25
N PRO A 54 5.84 10.13 12.99
CA PRO A 54 5.19 9.61 11.78
C PRO A 54 5.35 8.10 11.57
N ASP A 55 6.22 7.42 12.34
CA ASP A 55 6.67 6.05 12.11
C ASP A 55 5.50 5.05 11.98
N LYS A 56 4.52 5.14 12.88
CA LYS A 56 3.35 4.23 12.82
C LYS A 56 2.52 4.37 11.54
N ALA A 57 2.50 5.55 10.91
CA ALA A 57 1.81 5.77 9.66
C ALA A 57 2.66 5.31 8.46
N ILE A 58 3.97 5.46 8.55
CA ILE A 58 4.93 4.95 7.57
C ILE A 58 4.86 3.42 7.54
N ASP A 59 4.97 2.77 8.70
CA ASP A 59 4.87 1.31 8.82
C ASP A 59 3.53 0.79 8.26
N LEU A 60 2.43 1.52 8.52
CA LEU A 60 1.11 1.15 8.02
C LEU A 60 1.05 1.17 6.49
N ILE A 61 1.62 2.21 5.84
CA ILE A 61 1.69 2.30 4.39
C ILE A 61 2.58 1.20 3.82
N ASP A 62 3.75 1.00 4.41
CA ASP A 62 4.72 -0.01 3.96
C ASP A 62 4.11 -1.41 3.95
N GLU A 63 3.49 -1.82 5.06
CA GLU A 63 2.84 -3.12 5.18
C GLU A 63 1.61 -3.25 4.27
N ALA A 64 0.81 -2.18 4.12
CA ALA A 64 -0.35 -2.18 3.24
C ALA A 64 0.05 -2.29 1.77
N CYS A 65 1.10 -1.61 1.34
CA CYS A 65 1.65 -1.72 -0.01
C CYS A 65 2.26 -3.12 -0.25
N SER A 66 2.94 -3.69 0.75
CA SER A 66 3.44 -5.07 0.70
C SER A 66 2.29 -6.09 0.50
N ASP A 67 1.18 -5.93 1.25
CA ASP A 67 0.00 -6.81 1.13
C ASP A 67 -0.65 -6.70 -0.27
N VAL A 68 -0.70 -5.50 -0.84
CA VAL A 68 -1.18 -5.27 -2.22
C VAL A 68 -0.25 -5.94 -3.22
N ASN A 69 1.07 -5.70 -3.10
CA ASN A 69 2.09 -6.29 -3.99
C ASN A 69 2.03 -7.82 -3.99
N LEU A 70 1.98 -8.45 -2.81
CA LEU A 70 1.92 -9.91 -2.69
C LEU A 70 0.67 -10.54 -3.27
N LYS A 71 -0.44 -9.79 -3.36
CA LYS A 71 -1.71 -10.27 -3.91
C LYS A 71 -1.88 -9.99 -5.39
N ASP A 72 -1.20 -8.98 -5.89
CA ASP A 72 -1.26 -8.62 -7.30
C ASP A 72 -0.31 -9.50 -8.11
N LYS A 73 -0.90 -10.46 -8.82
CA LYS A 73 -0.15 -11.36 -9.70
C LYS A 73 0.54 -10.62 -10.85
N ASN A 74 0.02 -9.46 -11.24
CA ASN A 74 0.55 -8.68 -12.34
C ASN A 74 1.87 -8.00 -11.98
N ILE A 75 2.06 -7.59 -10.72
CA ILE A 75 3.33 -7.00 -10.26
C ILE A 75 4.44 -8.04 -10.35
N VAL A 76 4.21 -9.24 -9.81
CA VAL A 76 5.19 -10.33 -9.86
C VAL A 76 5.47 -10.70 -11.32
N ARG A 77 4.42 -10.82 -12.13
CA ARG A 77 4.56 -11.18 -13.56
C ARG A 77 5.32 -10.14 -14.37
N ARG A 78 5.12 -8.84 -14.10
CA ARG A 78 5.89 -7.75 -14.74
C ARG A 78 7.37 -7.85 -14.40
N ALA A 79 7.72 -8.08 -13.12
CA ALA A 79 9.11 -8.21 -12.70
C ALA A 79 9.80 -9.43 -13.36
N GLU A 80 9.09 -10.58 -13.49
CA GLU A 80 9.58 -11.75 -14.20
C GLU A 80 9.81 -11.46 -15.68
N LEU A 81 8.83 -10.83 -16.35
CA LEU A 81 8.93 -10.51 -17.78
C LEU A 81 10.06 -9.52 -18.07
N GLN A 82 10.24 -8.52 -17.20
CA GLN A 82 11.35 -7.57 -17.35
C GLN A 82 12.70 -8.28 -17.24
N LYS A 83 12.84 -9.16 -16.26
CA LYS A 83 14.06 -9.96 -16.11
C LYS A 83 14.30 -10.87 -17.31
N ASP A 84 13.26 -11.58 -17.77
CA ASP A 84 13.35 -12.42 -18.97
C ASP A 84 13.80 -11.61 -20.19
N LEU A 85 13.27 -10.38 -20.35
CA LEU A 85 13.66 -9.47 -21.44
C LEU A 85 15.12 -9.06 -21.35
N ASP A 86 15.60 -8.71 -20.16
CA ASP A 86 16.99 -8.31 -19.95
C ASP A 86 17.94 -9.49 -20.25
N ASP A 87 17.59 -10.70 -19.81
CA ASP A 87 18.35 -11.92 -20.08
C ASP A 87 18.38 -12.25 -21.60
N LEU A 88 17.24 -12.16 -22.30
CA LEU A 88 17.16 -12.38 -23.75
C LEU A 88 17.96 -11.34 -24.52
N LYS A 89 17.88 -10.06 -24.16
CA LYS A 89 18.67 -8.99 -24.78
C LYS A 89 20.16 -9.21 -24.58
N PHE A 90 20.57 -9.60 -23.38
CA PHE A 90 21.98 -9.90 -23.09
C PHE A 90 22.50 -11.09 -23.91
N GLU A 91 21.70 -12.20 -24.00
CA GLU A 91 22.09 -13.36 -24.83
C GLU A 91 22.23 -12.95 -26.31
N ARG A 92 21.29 -12.17 -26.85
CA ARG A 92 21.33 -11.69 -28.21
C ARG A 92 22.53 -10.79 -28.47
N GLU A 93 22.82 -9.84 -27.60
CA GLU A 93 23.97 -8.94 -27.71
C GLU A 93 25.30 -9.71 -27.66
N THR A 94 25.39 -10.70 -26.77
CA THR A 94 26.55 -11.57 -26.67
C THR A 94 26.77 -12.34 -27.97
N LEU A 95 25.70 -12.89 -28.57
CA LEU A 95 25.79 -13.57 -29.87
C LEU A 95 26.12 -12.61 -31.00
N MET A 96 25.70 -11.36 -30.96
CA MET A 96 26.03 -10.36 -31.98
C MET A 96 27.45 -9.85 -31.87
N SER A 97 28.00 -9.74 -30.67
CA SER A 97 29.34 -9.21 -30.39
C SER A 97 30.44 -10.31 -30.38
N ALA A 98 30.06 -11.58 -30.35
CA ALA A 98 31.01 -12.67 -30.31
C ALA A 98 31.79 -12.71 -31.65
N ASP A 99 33.09 -12.36 -31.60
CA ASP A 99 34.03 -12.61 -32.67
C ASP A 99 34.27 -14.10 -32.81
N ALA A 100 34.69 -14.53 -34.01
CA ALA A 100 35.02 -15.93 -34.23
C ALA A 100 36.12 -16.39 -33.25
N PRO A 101 35.92 -17.49 -32.52
CA PRO A 101 36.97 -18.02 -31.65
C PRO A 101 38.21 -18.32 -32.49
N ASN A 102 39.35 -17.72 -32.11
CA ASN A 102 40.66 -17.83 -32.74
C ASN A 102 40.88 -17.07 -34.05
N GLY A 103 40.02 -16.11 -34.45
CA GLY A 103 40.27 -15.34 -35.69
C GLY A 103 40.10 -16.14 -37.00
N GLU A 104 39.53 -17.34 -36.91
CA GLU A 104 39.16 -18.14 -38.11
C GLU A 104 37.76 -17.70 -38.59
N GLU A 105 37.56 -17.60 -39.90
CA GLU A 105 36.22 -17.33 -40.46
C GLU A 105 35.25 -18.44 -40.06
N LEU A 106 34.09 -18.05 -39.51
CA LEU A 106 33.02 -18.98 -39.17
C LEU A 106 32.55 -19.69 -40.45
N THR A 107 32.33 -20.99 -40.38
CA THR A 107 31.74 -21.73 -41.50
C THR A 107 30.33 -21.24 -41.78
N ASP A 108 29.88 -21.31 -43.05
CA ASP A 108 28.54 -20.87 -43.47
C ASP A 108 27.44 -21.51 -42.60
N GLU A 109 27.56 -22.79 -42.24
CA GLU A 109 26.62 -23.49 -41.36
C GLU A 109 26.63 -22.94 -39.93
N ALA A 110 27.73 -22.47 -39.43
CA ALA A 110 27.81 -21.87 -38.08
C ALA A 110 27.23 -20.45 -38.07
N LEU A 111 27.38 -19.72 -39.16
CA LEU A 111 26.73 -18.40 -39.36
C LEU A 111 25.23 -18.54 -39.47
N ASP A 112 24.71 -19.50 -40.24
CA ASP A 112 23.28 -19.75 -40.40
C ASP A 112 22.64 -20.10 -39.04
N LYS A 113 23.21 -21.00 -38.27
CA LYS A 113 22.75 -21.34 -36.91
C LYS A 113 22.74 -20.13 -35.96
N ARG A 114 23.73 -19.26 -36.07
CA ARG A 114 23.84 -18.04 -35.29
C ARG A 114 22.71 -17.07 -35.65
N TYR A 115 22.43 -16.87 -36.93
CA TYR A 115 21.37 -16.02 -37.41
C TYR A 115 19.97 -16.58 -37.04
N GLU A 116 19.77 -17.89 -37.14
CA GLU A 116 18.57 -18.57 -36.67
C GLU A 116 18.34 -18.29 -35.16
N ARG A 117 19.39 -18.47 -34.36
CA ARG A 117 19.28 -18.22 -32.91
C ARG A 117 18.95 -16.76 -32.60
N ILE A 118 19.56 -15.81 -33.28
CA ILE A 118 19.26 -14.37 -33.14
C ILE A 118 17.80 -14.08 -33.53
N ALA A 119 17.31 -14.70 -34.60
CA ALA A 119 15.91 -14.53 -35.02
C ALA A 119 14.92 -15.11 -34.00
N GLU A 120 15.22 -16.28 -33.43
CA GLU A 120 14.42 -16.86 -32.32
C GLU A 120 14.38 -15.94 -31.09
N LEU A 121 15.55 -15.41 -30.68
CA LEU A 121 15.64 -14.50 -29.54
C LEU A 121 14.83 -13.24 -29.75
N ARG A 122 14.91 -12.63 -30.95
CA ARG A 122 14.08 -11.47 -31.31
C ARG A 122 12.58 -11.76 -31.26
N SER A 123 12.19 -12.94 -31.75
CA SER A 123 10.76 -13.33 -31.68
C SER A 123 10.29 -13.45 -30.25
N LYS A 124 11.11 -14.03 -29.36
CA LYS A 124 10.81 -14.13 -27.93
C LYS A 124 10.78 -12.76 -27.24
N GLU A 125 11.75 -11.88 -27.54
CA GLU A 125 11.76 -10.51 -27.04
C GLU A 125 10.45 -9.81 -27.39
N MET A 126 10.02 -9.86 -28.66
CA MET A 126 8.78 -9.22 -29.12
C MET A 126 7.55 -9.77 -28.40
N GLN A 127 7.47 -11.09 -28.20
CA GLN A 127 6.37 -11.70 -27.44
C GLN A 127 6.33 -11.22 -25.98
N ARG A 128 7.49 -11.14 -25.32
CA ARG A 128 7.59 -10.64 -23.93
C ARG A 128 7.27 -9.15 -23.83
N GLU A 129 7.72 -8.35 -24.79
CA GLU A 129 7.38 -6.92 -24.86
C GLU A 129 5.88 -6.69 -25.06
N GLN A 130 5.21 -7.49 -25.89
CA GLN A 130 3.76 -7.43 -26.06
C GLN A 130 3.00 -7.84 -24.78
N GLU A 131 3.46 -8.89 -24.09
CA GLU A 131 2.88 -9.33 -22.83
C GLU A 131 3.05 -8.25 -21.75
N LEU A 132 4.24 -7.64 -21.67
CA LEU A 132 4.53 -6.56 -20.74
C LEU A 132 3.63 -5.33 -21.03
N ALA A 133 3.53 -4.92 -22.29
CA ALA A 133 2.66 -3.81 -22.70
C ALA A 133 1.18 -4.06 -22.39
N SER A 134 0.70 -5.30 -22.51
CA SER A 134 -0.67 -5.64 -22.13
C SER A 134 -0.92 -5.50 -20.64
N LEU A 135 0.05 -5.92 -19.80
CA LEU A 135 -0.03 -5.76 -18.36
C LEU A 135 0.08 -4.30 -17.91
N GLU A 136 0.83 -3.47 -18.64
CA GLU A 136 0.92 -2.03 -18.38
C GLU A 136 -0.42 -1.32 -18.65
N LEU A 137 -1.20 -1.77 -19.62
CA LEU A 137 -2.53 -1.25 -19.91
C LEU A 137 -3.54 -1.54 -18.78
N GLU A 138 -3.35 -2.60 -18.00
CA GLU A 138 -4.18 -2.91 -16.83
C GLU A 138 -3.95 -1.94 -15.65
N GLY A 139 -2.90 -1.13 -15.73
CA GLY A 139 -2.57 -0.09 -14.76
C GLY A 139 -1.78 -0.60 -13.54
N VAL A 140 -1.31 0.33 -12.76
CA VAL A 140 -0.63 0.08 -11.48
C VAL A 140 -1.70 0.00 -10.40
N PRO A 141 -1.67 -1.01 -9.50
CA PRO A 141 -2.63 -1.10 -8.42
C PRO A 141 -2.52 0.13 -7.50
N GLU A 142 -3.68 0.60 -7.02
CA GLU A 142 -3.73 1.73 -6.10
C GLU A 142 -3.98 1.25 -4.67
N LEU A 143 -3.31 1.90 -3.71
CA LEU A 143 -3.57 1.69 -2.29
C LEU A 143 -4.97 2.20 -1.95
N THR A 144 -5.75 1.40 -1.22
CA THR A 144 -7.12 1.73 -0.82
C THR A 144 -7.28 1.77 0.70
N ILE A 145 -8.35 2.41 1.17
CA ILE A 145 -8.70 2.42 2.60
C ILE A 145 -8.90 0.99 3.12
N ASP A 146 -9.41 0.09 2.30
CA ASP A 146 -9.61 -1.32 2.66
C ASP A 146 -8.29 -2.04 2.95
N ASN A 147 -7.22 -1.71 2.23
CA ASN A 147 -5.90 -2.25 2.49
C ASN A 147 -5.38 -1.76 3.84
N LEU A 148 -5.48 -0.45 4.12
CA LEU A 148 -5.09 0.12 5.42
C LEU A 148 -5.88 -0.48 6.57
N ALA A 149 -7.21 -0.55 6.45
CA ALA A 149 -8.09 -1.11 7.46
C ALA A 149 -7.77 -2.57 7.78
N ARG A 150 -7.43 -3.35 6.75
CA ARG A 150 -7.03 -4.74 6.90
C ARG A 150 -5.74 -4.91 7.69
N ILE A 151 -4.72 -4.09 7.44
CA ILE A 151 -3.48 -4.15 8.22
C ILE A 151 -3.71 -3.76 9.67
N ILE A 152 -4.52 -2.73 9.91
CA ILE A 152 -4.91 -2.36 11.27
C ILE A 152 -5.66 -3.50 11.96
N GLU A 153 -6.56 -4.20 11.26
CA GLU A 153 -7.24 -5.39 11.80
C GLU A 153 -6.23 -6.49 12.18
N LEU A 154 -5.22 -6.73 11.36
CA LEU A 154 -4.18 -7.71 11.64
C LEU A 154 -3.39 -7.35 12.92
N TRP A 155 -3.07 -6.08 13.11
CA TRP A 155 -2.27 -5.62 14.25
C TRP A 155 -3.10 -5.47 15.53
N THR A 156 -4.28 -4.86 15.43
CA THR A 156 -5.09 -4.48 16.61
C THR A 156 -6.22 -5.45 16.93
N LYS A 157 -6.54 -6.37 16.01
CA LYS A 157 -7.70 -7.27 16.07
C LYS A 157 -9.06 -6.55 16.06
N ILE A 158 -9.07 -5.25 15.67
CA ILE A 158 -10.30 -4.50 15.45
C ILE A 158 -10.82 -4.82 14.04
N PRO A 159 -12.05 -5.32 13.87
CA PRO A 159 -12.58 -5.68 12.56
C PRO A 159 -12.52 -4.53 11.55
N ALA A 160 -12.08 -4.80 10.31
CA ALA A 160 -11.96 -3.81 9.23
C ALA A 160 -13.29 -3.10 8.93
N SER A 161 -14.42 -3.80 9.08
CA SER A 161 -15.76 -3.20 8.98
C SER A 161 -16.00 -2.08 9.98
N SER A 162 -15.47 -2.23 11.20
CA SER A 162 -15.56 -1.21 12.26
C SER A 162 -14.62 -0.03 12.01
N ILE A 163 -13.56 -0.22 11.25
CA ILE A 163 -12.59 0.84 10.90
C ILE A 163 -13.13 1.70 9.75
N ARG A 164 -13.82 1.08 8.78
CA ARG A 164 -14.39 1.74 7.59
C ARG A 164 -15.70 2.51 7.84
N GLU A 165 -16.45 2.10 8.87
CA GLU A 165 -17.71 2.75 9.19
C GLU A 165 -17.47 4.19 9.65
N ASP A 166 -18.10 5.17 9.02
CA ASP A 166 -17.97 6.57 9.41
C ASP A 166 -18.36 6.75 10.88
N GLU A 167 -17.48 7.37 11.65
CA GLU A 167 -17.70 7.60 13.09
C GLU A 167 -18.98 8.42 13.33
N PHE A 168 -19.30 9.34 12.43
CA PHE A 168 -20.51 10.14 12.53
C PHE A 168 -21.76 9.31 12.33
N GLU A 169 -21.79 8.35 11.40
CA GLU A 169 -22.92 7.44 11.21
C GLU A 169 -23.10 6.52 12.42
N ARG A 170 -21.99 5.95 12.92
CA ARG A 170 -22.01 5.13 14.15
C ARG A 170 -22.53 5.90 15.35
N LEU A 171 -22.10 7.15 15.53
CA LEU A 171 -22.54 8.02 16.61
C LEU A 171 -23.98 8.50 16.41
N ALA A 172 -24.41 8.72 15.17
CA ALA A 172 -25.80 9.09 14.88
C ALA A 172 -26.76 7.98 15.28
N GLU A 173 -26.43 6.72 15.03
CA GLU A 173 -27.27 5.55 15.31
C GLU A 173 -27.02 4.88 16.67
N LEU A 174 -26.10 5.40 17.47
CA LEU A 174 -25.68 4.78 18.74
C LEU A 174 -26.85 4.52 19.68
N ASP A 175 -27.78 5.44 19.79
CA ASP A 175 -28.97 5.33 20.62
C ASP A 175 -29.91 4.20 20.16
N LYS A 176 -30.14 4.07 18.88
CA LYS A 176 -30.95 2.99 18.30
C LYS A 176 -30.30 1.61 18.52
N ARG A 177 -29.00 1.52 18.30
CA ARG A 177 -28.22 0.27 18.48
C ARG A 177 -28.22 -0.18 19.96
N LEU A 178 -28.05 0.74 20.89
CA LEU A 178 -28.10 0.42 22.33
C LEU A 178 -29.50 0.00 22.76
N LYS A 179 -30.54 0.72 22.33
CA LYS A 179 -31.95 0.39 22.67
C LYS A 179 -32.41 -0.95 22.08
N ALA A 180 -31.80 -1.44 21.01
CA ALA A 180 -32.08 -2.77 20.47
C ALA A 180 -31.65 -3.92 21.44
N HIS A 181 -30.69 -3.64 22.34
CA HIS A 181 -30.14 -4.64 23.27
C HIS A 181 -30.54 -4.36 24.74
N ILE A 182 -30.87 -3.09 25.08
CA ILE A 182 -31.17 -2.65 26.44
C ILE A 182 -32.64 -2.25 26.49
N VAL A 183 -33.46 -2.98 27.25
CA VAL A 183 -34.88 -2.76 27.38
C VAL A 183 -35.17 -2.03 28.72
N GLY A 184 -36.00 -0.97 28.68
CA GLY A 184 -36.50 -0.30 29.88
C GLY A 184 -35.56 0.71 30.53
N GLN A 185 -34.44 1.12 29.86
CA GLN A 185 -33.45 2.07 30.36
C GLN A 185 -33.26 3.26 29.39
N ASP A 186 -34.32 3.74 28.77
CA ASP A 186 -34.22 4.75 27.70
C ASP A 186 -33.56 6.05 28.12
N GLU A 187 -33.82 6.54 29.32
CA GLU A 187 -33.22 7.75 29.86
C GLU A 187 -31.71 7.59 30.07
N ALA A 188 -31.31 6.49 30.67
CA ALA A 188 -29.89 6.18 30.88
C ALA A 188 -29.15 6.04 29.57
N VAL A 189 -29.70 5.30 28.58
CA VAL A 189 -29.12 5.13 27.23
C VAL A 189 -28.99 6.49 26.57
N ASN A 190 -30.00 7.33 26.57
CA ASN A 190 -29.96 8.67 25.98
C ASN A 190 -28.89 9.56 26.63
N ALA A 191 -28.77 9.53 27.97
CA ALA A 191 -27.77 10.30 28.71
C ALA A 191 -26.32 9.87 28.35
N VAL A 192 -26.08 8.56 28.28
CA VAL A 192 -24.79 7.98 27.88
C VAL A 192 -24.46 8.35 26.43
N CYS A 193 -25.41 8.17 25.50
CA CYS A 193 -25.22 8.54 24.09
C CYS A 193 -24.90 10.02 23.92
N ALA A 194 -25.62 10.90 24.62
CA ALA A 194 -25.37 12.34 24.58
C ALA A 194 -24.00 12.72 25.15
N ALA A 195 -23.54 12.03 26.19
CA ALA A 195 -22.21 12.24 26.75
C ALA A 195 -21.09 11.78 25.80
N ILE A 196 -21.27 10.63 25.15
CA ILE A 196 -20.33 10.10 24.15
C ILE A 196 -20.26 11.03 22.92
N LYS A 197 -21.44 11.41 22.36
CA LYS A 197 -21.53 12.34 21.22
C LYS A 197 -20.81 13.67 21.52
N ARG A 198 -21.04 14.27 22.71
CA ARG A 198 -20.35 15.49 23.14
C ARG A 198 -18.83 15.32 23.31
N SER A 199 -18.38 14.18 23.79
CA SER A 199 -16.96 13.88 23.97
C SER A 199 -16.22 13.79 22.62
N ARG A 200 -16.90 13.29 21.58
CA ARG A 200 -16.31 13.07 20.24
C ARG A 200 -16.35 14.31 19.34
N VAL A 201 -17.30 15.22 19.53
CA VAL A 201 -17.38 16.49 18.78
C VAL A 201 -16.28 17.50 19.17
N GLY A 202 -15.37 17.13 20.08
CA GLY A 202 -14.18 17.94 20.34
C GLY A 202 -14.37 19.16 21.24
N LEU A 203 -15.51 19.30 21.93
CA LEU A 203 -15.79 20.40 22.85
C LEU A 203 -15.00 20.36 24.17
N LYS A 204 -14.12 19.36 24.36
CA LYS A 204 -13.25 19.26 25.55
C LYS A 204 -11.79 19.50 25.18
N ALA A 205 -11.21 20.52 25.79
CA ALA A 205 -9.81 20.94 25.62
C ALA A 205 -8.75 19.94 26.15
N LYS A 206 -9.12 18.83 26.76
CA LYS A 206 -8.21 17.77 27.26
C LYS A 206 -8.84 16.39 27.02
N ARG A 207 -8.06 15.45 26.44
CA ARG A 207 -8.41 14.03 26.32
C ARG A 207 -8.47 13.38 27.72
N LYS A 208 -9.58 13.54 28.41
CA LYS A 208 -9.87 12.81 29.66
C LYS A 208 -10.88 11.72 29.36
N PRO A 209 -10.72 10.51 29.93
CA PRO A 209 -11.72 9.46 29.82
C PRO A 209 -13.06 9.94 30.39
N THR A 210 -14.15 9.56 29.73
CA THR A 210 -15.49 9.87 30.20
C THR A 210 -15.88 8.82 31.23
N SER A 211 -16.07 9.24 32.48
CA SER A 211 -16.51 8.37 33.58
C SER A 211 -18.00 8.50 33.77
N PHE A 212 -18.70 7.38 34.01
CA PHE A 212 -20.11 7.29 34.34
C PHE A 212 -20.23 6.63 35.71
N ILE A 213 -21.07 7.19 36.57
CA ILE A 213 -21.37 6.69 37.93
C ILE A 213 -22.83 6.34 37.98
#